data_527c8d949e0e2efc42c309c468d11b0c
#
_entry.id   527c8d949e0e2efc42c309c468d11b0c
#
_cell.length_a   1.000
_cell.length_b   1.000
_cell.length_c   1.000
_cell.angle_alpha   90.00
_cell.angle_beta   90.00
_cell.angle_gamma   90.00
#
_symmetry.space_group_name_H-M   'P 1'
#
loop_
_entity.id
_entity.type
_entity.pdbx_description
1 polymer ?
#
loop_
_entity_poly.entity_id
_entity_poly.type
_entity_poly.pdbx_seq_one_letter_code
_entity_poly.pdbx_strand_id
1 'polypeptide(L)'
;MHRLARLAGAALALTVLLVFAGAPAYAAEEIQGVVNVNTATAAELEMLPGIGASRAKAMIEAREAKGGFKSLDDLLAVKGIGEASLAKLRPHLTLEGKTTAHPE
;
A
#
# COMPACT_ATOMS: atom_id res chain seq x y z
N MET A 1 -52.35 -13.99 -9.69
CA MET A 1 -51.72 -14.83 -8.71
C MET A 1 -50.28 -15.11 -8.96
N HIS A 2 -49.98 -15.64 -10.09
CA HIS A 2 -48.62 -15.95 -10.41
C HIS A 2 -47.75 -14.74 -10.61
N ARG A 3 -48.31 -13.59 -10.69
CA ARG A 3 -47.57 -12.38 -10.89
C ARG A 3 -46.72 -11.99 -9.72
N LEU A 4 -47.15 -12.41 -8.54
CA LEU A 4 -46.44 -12.03 -7.33
C LEU A 4 -45.05 -12.65 -7.22
N ALA A 5 -44.89 -13.83 -7.78
CA ALA A 5 -43.62 -14.50 -7.69
C ALA A 5 -42.47 -13.76 -8.39
N ARG A 6 -42.79 -12.97 -9.36
CA ARG A 6 -41.77 -12.28 -10.15
C ARG A 6 -41.14 -11.13 -9.45
N LEU A 7 -41.88 -10.51 -8.54
CA LEU A 7 -41.37 -9.35 -7.82
C LEU A 7 -40.30 -9.69 -6.83
N ALA A 8 -40.36 -10.88 -6.28
CA ALA A 8 -39.40 -11.31 -5.29
C ALA A 8 -38.00 -11.45 -5.89
N GLY A 9 -37.88 -11.84 -7.13
CA GLY A 9 -36.58 -12.02 -7.74
C GLY A 9 -35.85 -10.74 -8.00
N ALA A 10 -36.57 -9.68 -8.27
CA ALA A 10 -35.93 -8.40 -8.53
C ALA A 10 -35.27 -7.80 -7.27
N ALA A 11 -35.89 -8.01 -6.15
CA ALA A 11 -35.37 -7.46 -4.88
C ALA A 11 -34.03 -8.07 -4.50
N LEU A 12 -33.86 -9.34 -4.79
CA LEU A 12 -32.61 -10.01 -4.42
C LEU A 12 -31.41 -9.51 -5.21
N ALA A 13 -31.63 -9.14 -6.45
CA ALA A 13 -30.55 -8.65 -7.28
C ALA A 13 -29.96 -7.34 -6.75
N LEU A 14 -30.79 -6.49 -6.22
CA LEU A 14 -30.34 -5.22 -5.66
C LEU A 14 -29.48 -5.40 -4.43
N THR A 15 -29.81 -6.38 -3.63
CA THR A 15 -29.06 -6.63 -2.40
C THR A 15 -27.63 -7.01 -2.68
N VAL A 16 -27.40 -7.79 -3.70
CA VAL A 16 -26.06 -8.24 -4.07
C VAL A 16 -25.19 -7.07 -4.50
N LEU A 17 -25.75 -6.13 -5.23
CA LEU A 17 -25.00 -4.97 -5.69
C LEU A 17 -24.50 -4.09 -4.54
N LEU A 18 -25.28 -3.99 -3.49
CA LEU A 18 -24.88 -3.17 -2.34
C LEU A 18 -23.66 -3.72 -1.62
N VAL A 19 -23.52 -5.04 -1.60
CA VAL A 19 -22.37 -5.65 -0.95
C VAL A 19 -21.08 -5.27 -1.65
N PHE A 20 -21.12 -5.19 -2.97
CA PHE A 20 -19.96 -4.84 -3.74
C PHE A 20 -19.52 -3.40 -3.53
N ALA A 21 -20.46 -2.52 -3.32
CA ALA A 21 -20.16 -1.11 -3.19
C ALA A 21 -19.25 -0.78 -2.00
N GLY A 22 -19.20 -1.64 -1.01
CA GLY A 22 -18.33 -1.41 0.14
C GLY A 22 -16.88 -1.81 -0.06
N ALA A 23 -16.58 -2.62 -1.07
CA ALA A 23 -15.23 -3.13 -1.27
C ALA A 23 -14.20 -2.07 -1.65
N PRO A 24 -14.50 -1.07 -2.47
CA PRO A 24 -13.50 -0.11 -2.93
C PRO A 24 -12.91 0.80 -1.87
N ALA A 25 -13.45 0.81 -0.67
CA ALA A 25 -13.00 1.73 0.37
C ALA A 25 -11.52 1.61 0.70
N TYR A 26 -10.95 0.43 0.55
CA TYR A 26 -9.54 0.22 0.87
C TYR A 26 -8.59 0.86 -0.14
N ALA A 27 -9.04 1.12 -1.32
CA ALA A 27 -8.21 1.75 -2.34
C ALA A 27 -7.84 3.19 -1.98
N ALA A 28 -8.59 3.81 -1.09
CA ALA A 28 -8.34 5.19 -0.68
C ALA A 28 -7.05 5.35 0.13
N GLU A 29 -6.43 4.25 0.57
CA GLU A 29 -5.19 4.31 1.34
C GLU A 29 -3.94 4.37 0.47
N GLU A 30 -4.08 4.27 -0.82
CA GLU A 30 -2.93 4.35 -1.69
C GLU A 30 -2.35 5.76 -1.74
N ILE A 31 -1.04 5.85 -1.83
CA ILE A 31 -0.35 7.11 -1.95
C ILE A 31 -0.07 7.43 -3.40
N GLN A 32 0.10 8.70 -3.69
CA GLN A 32 0.55 9.18 -4.99
C GLN A 32 2.05 9.44 -4.93
N GLY A 33 2.73 9.28 -6.05
CA GLY A 33 4.16 9.54 -6.14
C GLY A 33 5.03 8.42 -5.60
N VAL A 34 6.29 8.72 -5.35
CA VAL A 34 7.28 7.74 -4.92
C VAL A 34 8.07 8.23 -3.72
N VAL A 35 8.62 7.27 -2.99
CA VAL A 35 9.48 7.52 -1.82
C VAL A 35 10.90 7.09 -2.19
N ASN A 36 11.86 7.98 -2.00
CA ASN A 36 13.25 7.63 -2.15
C ASN A 36 13.75 6.99 -0.86
N VAL A 37 13.99 5.68 -0.90
CA VAL A 37 14.37 4.93 0.31
C VAL A 37 15.72 5.34 0.87
N ASN A 38 16.54 6.00 0.08
CA ASN A 38 17.88 6.44 0.52
C ASN A 38 17.88 7.79 1.22
N THR A 39 16.85 8.58 1.05
CA THR A 39 16.80 9.94 1.62
C THR A 39 15.53 10.24 2.42
N ALA A 40 14.55 9.37 2.37
CA ALA A 40 13.26 9.62 3.00
C ALA A 40 13.37 9.73 4.51
N THR A 41 12.55 10.60 5.08
CA THR A 41 12.37 10.70 6.52
C THR A 41 11.48 9.55 7.02
N ALA A 42 11.45 9.34 8.33
CA ALA A 42 10.57 8.34 8.90
C ALA A 42 9.11 8.60 8.51
N ALA A 43 8.68 9.85 8.55
CA ALA A 43 7.31 10.20 8.20
C ALA A 43 6.99 9.87 6.74
N GLU A 44 7.93 10.09 5.85
CA GLU A 44 7.76 9.75 4.44
C GLU A 44 7.69 8.25 4.22
N LEU A 45 8.53 7.48 4.93
CA LEU A 45 8.50 6.03 4.84
C LEU A 45 7.17 5.46 5.36
N GLU A 46 6.61 6.09 6.38
CA GLU A 46 5.33 5.65 6.94
C GLU A 46 4.15 5.86 5.99
N MET A 47 4.31 6.64 4.94
CA MET A 47 3.28 6.77 3.92
C MET A 47 3.17 5.52 3.05
N LEU A 48 4.21 4.68 3.05
CA LEU A 48 4.19 3.45 2.26
C LEU A 48 3.19 2.43 2.83
N PRO A 49 2.52 1.67 1.96
CA PRO A 49 1.54 0.69 2.44
C PRO A 49 2.20 -0.35 3.35
N GLY A 50 1.62 -0.54 4.52
CA GLY A 50 2.09 -1.52 5.49
C GLY A 50 3.33 -1.10 6.28
N ILE A 51 3.83 0.11 6.11
CA ILE A 51 5.00 0.60 6.82
C ILE A 51 4.57 1.54 7.94
N GLY A 52 4.62 1.03 9.16
CA GLY A 52 4.39 1.85 10.35
C GLY A 52 5.71 2.35 10.93
N ALA A 53 5.64 2.95 12.11
CA ALA A 53 6.81 3.55 12.76
C ALA A 53 7.95 2.56 12.96
N SER A 54 7.64 1.33 13.34
CA SER A 54 8.65 0.31 13.62
C SER A 54 9.43 -0.08 12.36
N ARG A 55 8.73 -0.31 11.25
CA ARG A 55 9.38 -0.67 9.99
C ARG A 55 10.11 0.51 9.38
N ALA A 56 9.57 1.71 9.50
CA ALA A 56 10.25 2.90 9.04
C ALA A 56 11.60 3.08 9.75
N LYS A 57 11.62 2.86 11.06
CA LYS A 57 12.85 2.92 11.83
C LYS A 57 13.83 1.85 11.37
N ALA A 58 13.37 0.63 11.17
CA ALA A 58 14.21 -0.47 10.70
C ALA A 58 14.81 -0.16 9.33
N MET A 59 14.05 0.47 8.45
CA MET A 59 14.54 0.86 7.13
C MET A 59 15.65 1.91 7.24
N ILE A 60 15.48 2.88 8.12
CA ILE A 60 16.50 3.91 8.33
C ILE A 60 17.78 3.29 8.90
N GLU A 61 17.64 2.40 9.88
CA GLU A 61 18.78 1.72 10.46
C GLU A 61 19.54 0.88 9.44
N ALA A 62 18.82 0.15 8.61
CA ALA A 62 19.42 -0.66 7.55
C ALA A 62 20.12 0.21 6.52
N ARG A 63 19.51 1.34 6.16
CA ARG A 63 20.08 2.30 5.22
C ARG A 63 21.41 2.82 5.73
N GLU A 64 21.47 3.20 6.99
CA GLU A 64 22.69 3.72 7.59
C GLU A 64 23.78 2.66 7.70
N ALA A 65 23.39 1.44 8.08
CA ALA A 65 24.34 0.34 8.21
C ALA A 65 24.96 -0.06 6.89
N LYS A 66 24.20 0.06 5.80
CA LYS A 66 24.67 -0.33 4.46
C LYS A 66 25.32 0.80 3.68
N GLY A 67 25.19 2.03 4.14
CA GLY A 67 25.61 3.18 3.36
C GLY A 67 24.68 3.49 2.20
N GLY A 68 23.43 3.12 2.34
CA GLY A 68 22.40 3.31 1.34
C GLY A 68 21.98 2.00 0.69
N PHE A 69 20.82 1.99 0.06
CA PHE A 69 20.33 0.84 -0.69
C PHE A 69 20.76 1.01 -2.15
N LYS A 70 21.37 -0.01 -2.70
CA LYS A 70 21.84 0.00 -4.09
C LYS A 70 20.82 -0.56 -5.06
N SER A 71 19.91 -1.37 -4.55
CA SER A 71 18.79 -1.92 -5.32
C SER A 71 17.58 -1.99 -4.39
N LEU A 72 16.38 -2.10 -4.97
CA LEU A 72 15.18 -2.27 -4.16
C LEU A 72 15.17 -3.61 -3.45
N ASP A 73 15.83 -4.62 -4.00
CA ASP A 73 15.94 -5.92 -3.35
C ASP A 73 16.73 -5.85 -2.05
N ASP A 74 17.56 -4.85 -1.87
CA ASP A 74 18.29 -4.66 -0.61
C ASP A 74 17.34 -4.45 0.57
N LEU A 75 16.11 -4.05 0.30
CA LEU A 75 15.10 -3.88 1.35
C LEU A 75 14.70 -5.20 2.00
N LEU A 76 14.99 -6.32 1.36
CA LEU A 76 14.74 -7.63 1.97
C LEU A 76 15.58 -7.86 3.23
N ALA A 77 16.66 -7.12 3.39
CA ALA A 77 17.47 -7.18 4.60
C ALA A 77 16.84 -6.43 5.78
N VAL A 78 15.80 -5.63 5.51
CA VAL A 78 15.12 -4.87 6.57
C VAL A 78 14.19 -5.80 7.32
N LYS A 79 14.28 -5.76 8.65
CA LYS A 79 13.42 -6.59 9.48
C LYS A 79 11.95 -6.21 9.26
N GLY A 80 11.14 -7.20 8.93
CA GLY A 80 9.72 -7.00 8.69
C GLY A 80 9.35 -6.81 7.23
N ILE A 81 10.33 -6.74 6.32
CA ILE A 81 10.07 -6.64 4.90
C ILE A 81 10.47 -7.93 4.21
N GLY A 82 9.48 -8.67 3.70
CA GLY A 82 9.69 -9.87 2.93
C GLY A 82 9.32 -9.64 1.47
N GLU A 83 9.36 -10.72 0.69
CA GLU A 83 9.07 -10.68 -0.75
C GLU A 83 7.69 -10.10 -1.06
N ALA A 84 6.68 -10.52 -0.30
CA ALA A 84 5.32 -10.06 -0.53
C ALA A 84 5.15 -8.57 -0.22
N SER A 85 5.78 -8.11 0.86
CA SER A 85 5.76 -6.70 1.21
C SER A 85 6.48 -5.86 0.19
N LEU A 86 7.65 -6.32 -0.26
CA LEU A 86 8.43 -5.61 -1.25
C LEU A 86 7.68 -5.48 -2.57
N ALA A 87 6.97 -6.54 -2.97
CA ALA A 87 6.18 -6.50 -4.20
C ALA A 87 5.13 -5.39 -4.16
N LYS A 88 4.52 -5.17 -3.01
CA LYS A 88 3.54 -4.10 -2.83
C LYS A 88 4.19 -2.71 -2.80
N LEU A 89 5.41 -2.64 -2.34
CA LEU A 89 6.12 -1.38 -2.19
C LEU A 89 6.77 -0.89 -3.48
N ARG A 90 7.21 -1.81 -4.35
CA ARG A 90 7.97 -1.46 -5.55
C ARG A 90 7.39 -0.30 -6.36
N PRO A 91 6.09 -0.25 -6.65
CA PRO A 91 5.55 0.85 -7.45
C PRO A 91 5.69 2.22 -6.79
N HIS A 92 5.95 2.25 -5.51
CA HIS A 92 6.01 3.48 -4.73
C HIS A 92 7.43 3.86 -4.32
N LEU A 93 8.44 3.13 -4.80
CA LEU A 93 9.81 3.31 -4.37
C LEU A 93 10.72 3.79 -5.48
N THR A 94 11.74 4.56 -5.10
CA THR A 94 12.85 4.89 -5.97
C THR A 94 14.14 4.91 -5.16
N LEU A 95 15.25 4.82 -5.85
CA LEU A 95 16.59 4.89 -5.23
C LEU A 95 17.23 6.25 -5.43
N GLU A 96 16.71 7.03 -6.34
CA GLU A 96 17.27 8.32 -6.71
C GLU A 96 16.18 9.38 -6.85
N GLY A 97 16.60 10.64 -6.77
CA GLY A 97 15.69 11.74 -6.91
C GLY A 97 14.96 12.08 -5.63
N LYS A 98 13.99 12.96 -5.73
CA LYS A 98 13.24 13.42 -4.57
C LYS A 98 12.08 12.49 -4.25
N THR A 99 11.77 12.42 -2.97
CA THR A 99 10.52 11.81 -2.53
C THR A 99 9.37 12.73 -2.95
N THR A 100 8.43 12.17 -3.71
CA THR A 100 7.26 12.91 -4.18
C THR A 100 5.96 12.37 -3.59
N ALA A 101 6.05 11.36 -2.73
CA ALA A 101 4.89 10.71 -2.16
C ALA A 101 4.05 11.68 -1.32
N HIS A 102 2.75 11.55 -1.47
CA HIS A 102 1.78 12.34 -0.70
C HIS A 102 0.48 11.54 -0.63
N PRO A 103 -0.31 11.72 0.42
CA PRO A 103 -1.63 11.09 0.49
C PRO A 103 -2.56 11.68 -0.55
N GLU A 104 -3.51 10.88 -0.99
CA GLU A 104 -4.52 11.32 -1.93
C GLU A 104 -5.41 12.40 -1.37
#